data_f662504105b33055f3d8d239ce8216a2
#
_entry.id   f662504105b33055f3d8d239ce8216a2
#
_cell.length_a   1.000
_cell.length_b   1.000
_cell.length_c   1.000
_cell.angle_alpha   90.00
_cell.angle_beta   90.00
_cell.angle_gamma   90.00
#
_symmetry.space_group_name_H-M   'P 1'
#
loop_
_entity.id
_entity.type
_entity.pdbx_description
1 polymer ?
#
loop_
_entity_poly.entity_id
_entity_poly.type
_entity_poly.pdbx_seq_one_letter_code
_entity_poly.pdbx_strand_id
1 'polypeptide(L)'
;MGATQVSRARLLRLAGAVAVGAALPAGYAAAVEWQHGTHSSPDRKRTGDARPGGVRYRGVVYEVGQGETPATGWSAARTRADLRSIRRELHADTVKITGDGVERLTRTATEAAENGLHLWLEPTLGDVPADDILDHLAETGRFAERLRRQGVRVHLNVGCEFMLFVPGIVPGATAAERIDNLVKGNYDPVKTAQRLRRFTTRAAAVGRSVFRGPLSYGAAQDEDVDWDVFDLVCIDYYGWYPDGSGHVRELHTYQRHGKPLAITEFGSCTFKGAPRLGGMAWDVVDYATTPPQVKKGLVRSEHTQAAYLTDVLGVLESMNLYAAMAYTFLTPDAPHRREQQLDLDMASYSLVKVIRDRPADPNSPWHWEPKESFAALADAYARRQRHP
;
A
#
# COMPACT_ATOMS: atom_id res chain seq x y z
N MET A 1 17.25 -14.75 -21.38
CA MET A 1 17.60 -13.50 -20.70
C MET A 1 16.42 -13.21 -19.78
N GLY A 2 16.57 -13.49 -18.48
CA GLY A 2 15.48 -13.30 -17.52
C GLY A 2 15.16 -11.81 -17.37
N ALA A 3 13.91 -11.44 -17.60
CA ALA A 3 13.42 -10.11 -17.26
C ALA A 3 13.66 -9.92 -15.75
N THR A 4 14.39 -8.89 -15.39
CA THR A 4 14.63 -8.55 -13.99
C THR A 4 13.29 -8.05 -13.43
N GLN A 5 12.60 -8.89 -12.69
CA GLN A 5 11.38 -8.51 -11.98
C GLN A 5 11.74 -7.42 -10.95
N VAL A 6 10.96 -6.37 -10.89
CA VAL A 6 11.26 -5.19 -10.08
C VAL A 6 10.15 -5.06 -9.04
N SER A 7 10.49 -4.92 -7.76
CA SER A 7 9.50 -4.70 -6.70
C SER A 7 8.74 -3.38 -6.87
N ARG A 8 7.54 -3.28 -6.29
CA ARG A 8 6.71 -2.06 -6.33
C ARG A 8 7.49 -0.83 -5.86
N ALA A 9 8.21 -0.94 -4.74
CA ALA A 9 9.05 0.14 -4.23
C ALA A 9 10.14 0.57 -5.21
N ARG A 10 10.71 -0.38 -5.98
CA ARG A 10 11.72 -0.10 -7.00
C ARG A 10 11.09 0.45 -8.29
N LEU A 11 9.89 -0.02 -8.68
CA LEU A 11 9.14 0.50 -9.82
C LEU A 11 8.79 1.97 -9.61
N LEU A 12 8.27 2.33 -8.44
CA LEU A 12 7.96 3.71 -8.08
C LEU A 12 9.21 4.61 -8.08
N ARG A 13 10.39 4.09 -7.74
CA ARG A 13 11.66 4.83 -7.78
C ARG A 13 12.25 4.98 -9.18
N LEU A 14 12.09 3.98 -10.03
CA LEU A 14 12.49 4.10 -11.44
C LEU A 14 11.62 5.14 -12.17
N ALA A 15 10.38 5.34 -11.73
CA ALA A 15 9.52 6.40 -12.22
C ALA A 15 10.10 7.80 -11.94
N GLY A 16 10.69 8.03 -10.76
CA GLY A 16 11.35 9.30 -10.43
C GLY A 16 12.55 9.65 -11.29
N ALA A 17 13.21 8.67 -11.91
CA ALA A 17 14.35 8.90 -12.78
C ALA A 17 13.96 9.49 -14.17
N VAL A 18 12.71 9.41 -14.57
CA VAL A 18 12.19 9.88 -15.87
C VAL A 18 11.57 11.28 -15.76
N ALA A 19 11.15 11.69 -14.58
CA ALA A 19 10.43 12.95 -14.35
C ALA A 19 11.36 14.16 -14.11
N VAL A 20 12.38 14.39 -14.93
CA VAL A 20 13.15 15.63 -14.90
C VAL A 20 12.47 16.65 -15.79
N GLY A 21 11.64 17.54 -15.20
CA GLY A 21 11.30 18.80 -15.84
C GLY A 21 9.85 19.22 -15.98
N ALA A 22 8.98 18.98 -14.99
CA ALA A 22 7.69 19.68 -14.99
C ALA A 22 7.33 20.16 -13.58
N ALA A 23 7.20 21.47 -13.42
CA ALA A 23 6.57 22.07 -12.24
C ALA A 23 5.09 21.64 -12.20
N LEU A 24 4.67 21.04 -11.10
CA LEU A 24 3.29 20.61 -10.88
C LEU A 24 2.36 21.83 -10.88
N PRO A 25 1.26 21.86 -11.66
CA PRO A 25 0.19 22.80 -11.44
C PRO A 25 -0.57 22.41 -10.17
N ALA A 26 -0.80 23.37 -9.29
CA ALA A 26 -1.69 23.24 -8.16
C ALA A 26 -3.13 23.01 -8.67
N GLY A 27 -3.71 21.85 -8.39
CA GLY A 27 -5.09 21.60 -8.67
C GLY A 27 -5.46 20.23 -9.19
N TYR A 28 -5.39 19.19 -8.35
CA TYR A 28 -6.15 17.97 -8.56
C TYR A 28 -7.34 17.94 -7.57
N ALA A 29 -8.36 18.71 -7.92
CA ALA A 29 -9.70 18.58 -7.40
C ALA A 29 -10.65 18.94 -8.54
N ALA A 30 -10.82 18.05 -9.51
CA ALA A 30 -11.89 18.17 -10.49
C ALA A 30 -13.14 17.51 -9.90
N ALA A 31 -14.05 18.36 -9.39
CA ALA A 31 -15.41 17.95 -9.07
C ALA A 31 -16.12 17.54 -10.37
N VAL A 32 -16.43 16.28 -10.52
CA VAL A 32 -17.36 15.79 -11.54
C VAL A 32 -18.76 15.81 -10.92
N GLU A 33 -19.60 16.74 -11.36
CA GLU A 33 -21.03 16.74 -11.02
C GLU A 33 -21.73 15.56 -11.71
N TRP A 34 -22.28 14.65 -10.91
CA TRP A 34 -23.16 13.59 -11.37
C TRP A 34 -24.61 13.84 -10.95
N GLN A 35 -25.51 13.80 -11.92
CA GLN A 35 -26.95 13.94 -11.72
C GLN A 35 -27.54 12.72 -10.99
N HIS A 36 -28.40 13.00 -10.00
CA HIS A 36 -29.04 12.01 -9.14
C HIS A 36 -30.11 11.19 -9.88
N GLY A 37 -29.99 9.88 -9.82
CA GLY A 37 -31.06 8.92 -10.06
C GLY A 37 -31.41 8.22 -8.74
N THR A 38 -32.63 8.44 -8.24
CA THR A 38 -33.17 7.82 -7.04
C THR A 38 -33.64 6.40 -7.31
N HIS A 39 -33.06 5.39 -6.68
CA HIS A 39 -33.66 4.07 -6.52
C HIS A 39 -33.53 3.60 -5.07
N SER A 40 -34.67 3.44 -4.43
CA SER A 40 -34.89 2.82 -3.12
C SER A 40 -34.84 1.29 -3.26
N SER A 41 -34.08 0.62 -2.40
CA SER A 41 -34.10 -0.85 -2.23
C SER A 41 -34.09 -1.26 -0.76
N PRO A 42 -34.69 -2.42 -0.42
CA PRO A 42 -35.23 -2.70 0.90
C PRO A 42 -34.20 -3.28 1.89
N ASP A 43 -34.54 -3.08 3.17
CA ASP A 43 -33.88 -3.59 4.37
C ASP A 43 -33.34 -5.02 4.25
N ARG A 44 -32.02 -5.18 4.38
CA ARG A 44 -31.39 -6.46 4.72
C ARG A 44 -30.83 -6.40 6.13
N LYS A 45 -31.37 -7.27 6.99
CA LYS A 45 -30.97 -7.51 8.38
C LYS A 45 -29.44 -7.66 8.50
N ARG A 46 -28.85 -6.74 9.26
CA ARG A 46 -27.46 -6.84 9.74
C ARG A 46 -27.37 -7.97 10.75
N THR A 47 -26.69 -9.05 10.41
CA THR A 47 -26.30 -10.08 11.38
C THR A 47 -25.02 -9.66 12.09
N GLY A 48 -25.08 -9.72 13.38
CA GLY A 48 -24.25 -9.25 14.44
C GLY A 48 -22.75 -9.56 14.39
N ASP A 49 -22.05 -8.58 14.85
CA ASP A 49 -20.95 -8.47 15.83
C ASP A 49 -20.40 -7.04 15.75
N ALA A 50 -21.25 -6.06 16.05
CA ALA A 50 -20.81 -4.67 16.22
C ALA A 50 -20.11 -4.54 17.59
N ARG A 51 -18.78 -4.63 17.60
CA ARG A 51 -18.00 -4.09 18.72
C ARG A 51 -18.16 -2.56 18.69
N PRO A 52 -18.32 -1.89 19.86
CA PRO A 52 -18.52 -0.46 19.92
C PRO A 52 -17.29 0.29 19.39
N GLY A 53 -17.45 0.99 18.27
CA GLY A 53 -16.60 2.06 17.77
C GLY A 53 -15.18 1.72 17.32
N GLY A 54 -14.82 2.11 16.08
CA GLY A 54 -13.47 2.14 15.53
C GLY A 54 -13.16 1.10 14.44
N VAL A 55 -11.93 1.15 13.91
CA VAL A 55 -11.43 0.22 12.89
C VAL A 55 -11.38 -1.21 13.44
N ARG A 56 -11.91 -2.18 12.68
CA ARG A 56 -11.95 -3.59 13.12
C ARG A 56 -10.57 -4.24 13.10
N TYR A 57 -9.78 -4.04 12.04
CA TYR A 57 -8.44 -4.59 11.86
C TYR A 57 -7.43 -3.46 11.70
N ARG A 58 -6.37 -3.46 12.53
CA ARG A 58 -5.30 -2.47 12.52
C ARG A 58 -4.01 -3.13 12.15
N GLY A 59 -3.41 -2.64 11.09
CA GLY A 59 -2.25 -3.31 10.54
C GLY A 59 -1.22 -2.38 9.93
N VAL A 60 -0.26 -3.05 9.33
CA VAL A 60 0.80 -2.42 8.55
C VAL A 60 1.06 -3.25 7.31
N VAL A 61 1.48 -2.59 6.24
CA VAL A 61 1.94 -3.25 5.02
C VAL A 61 3.38 -3.73 5.21
N TYR A 62 3.67 -4.95 4.78
CA TYR A 62 5.00 -5.53 4.74
C TYR A 62 5.29 -6.00 3.32
N GLU A 63 6.26 -5.34 2.67
CA GLU A 63 6.62 -5.65 1.30
C GLU A 63 7.70 -6.72 1.23
N VAL A 64 7.55 -7.65 0.29
CA VAL A 64 8.57 -8.63 -0.08
C VAL A 64 8.86 -8.52 -1.57
N GLY A 65 10.12 -8.55 -1.96
CA GLY A 65 10.52 -8.38 -3.34
C GLY A 65 11.55 -9.42 -3.78
N GLN A 66 11.66 -9.60 -5.10
CA GLN A 66 12.71 -10.40 -5.73
C GLN A 66 13.72 -9.50 -6.46
N GLY A 67 14.90 -10.06 -6.74
CA GLY A 67 15.90 -9.40 -7.58
C GLY A 67 16.62 -8.25 -6.92
N GLU A 68 16.54 -8.13 -5.62
CA GLU A 68 17.24 -7.13 -4.84
C GLU A 68 18.67 -7.55 -4.52
N THR A 69 19.47 -6.60 -4.04
CA THR A 69 20.84 -6.89 -3.59
C THR A 69 20.83 -7.84 -2.38
N PRO A 70 21.92 -8.53 -2.08
CA PRO A 70 22.00 -9.36 -0.86
C PRO A 70 21.67 -8.60 0.43
N ALA A 71 21.92 -7.28 0.47
CA ALA A 71 21.61 -6.42 1.61
C ALA A 71 20.13 -6.09 1.75
N THR A 72 19.39 -6.02 0.63
CA THR A 72 17.95 -5.70 0.59
C THR A 72 17.07 -6.91 0.39
N GLY A 73 17.68 -8.05 0.00
CA GLY A 73 16.97 -9.29 -0.28
C GLY A 73 16.25 -9.85 0.95
N TRP A 74 15.23 -10.64 0.67
CA TRP A 74 14.45 -11.32 1.70
C TRP A 74 15.31 -12.24 2.57
N SER A 75 15.05 -12.23 3.88
CA SER A 75 15.72 -13.07 4.86
C SER A 75 14.71 -13.61 5.87
N ALA A 76 14.62 -14.95 5.99
CA ALA A 76 13.70 -15.59 6.93
C ALA A 76 13.92 -15.13 8.38
N ALA A 77 15.16 -14.95 8.80
CA ALA A 77 15.49 -14.51 10.16
C ALA A 77 15.01 -13.08 10.44
N ARG A 78 15.24 -12.16 9.47
CA ARG A 78 14.78 -10.76 9.55
C ARG A 78 13.25 -10.70 9.53
N THR A 79 12.62 -11.33 8.55
CA THR A 79 11.15 -11.38 8.42
C THR A 79 10.50 -11.86 9.72
N ARG A 80 11.04 -12.91 10.35
CA ARG A 80 10.55 -13.39 11.65
C ARG A 80 10.71 -12.37 12.76
N ALA A 81 11.81 -11.62 12.80
CA ALA A 81 12.03 -10.56 13.77
C ALA A 81 11.06 -9.39 13.55
N ASP A 82 10.90 -8.95 12.30
CA ASP A 82 10.01 -7.85 11.92
C ASP A 82 8.55 -8.18 12.24
N LEU A 83 8.06 -9.37 11.90
CA LEU A 83 6.69 -9.79 12.19
C LEU A 83 6.41 -9.91 13.70
N ARG A 84 7.42 -10.31 14.48
CA ARG A 84 7.32 -10.26 15.94
C ARG A 84 7.21 -8.83 16.47
N SER A 85 8.00 -7.89 15.94
CA SER A 85 7.92 -6.49 16.32
C SER A 85 6.57 -5.89 15.90
N ILE A 86 6.08 -6.17 14.69
CA ILE A 86 4.75 -5.76 14.24
C ILE A 86 3.66 -6.25 15.22
N ARG A 87 3.74 -7.50 15.68
CA ARG A 87 2.74 -8.05 16.60
C ARG A 87 2.87 -7.53 18.01
N ARG A 88 4.10 -7.46 18.55
CA ARG A 88 4.35 -7.27 20.00
C ARG A 88 4.66 -5.83 20.37
N GLU A 89 5.35 -5.09 19.51
CA GLU A 89 5.82 -3.74 19.77
C GLU A 89 4.93 -2.70 19.09
N LEU A 90 4.57 -2.90 17.81
CA LEU A 90 3.61 -2.05 17.11
C LEU A 90 2.15 -2.34 17.53
N HIS A 91 1.88 -3.47 18.20
CA HIS A 91 0.55 -3.92 18.62
C HIS A 91 -0.46 -4.09 17.48
N ALA A 92 0.01 -4.30 16.27
CA ALA A 92 -0.86 -4.61 15.14
C ALA A 92 -1.52 -6.00 15.31
N ASP A 93 -2.76 -6.13 14.88
CA ASP A 93 -3.47 -7.42 14.81
C ASP A 93 -3.48 -8.01 13.40
N THR A 94 -3.06 -7.25 12.42
CA THR A 94 -3.14 -7.53 10.99
C THR A 94 -1.84 -7.14 10.28
N VAL A 95 -1.49 -7.89 9.24
CA VAL A 95 -0.42 -7.51 8.30
C VAL A 95 -0.89 -7.73 6.87
N LYS A 96 -0.71 -6.73 6.00
CA LYS A 96 -0.82 -6.89 4.54
C LYS A 96 0.56 -7.24 3.99
N ILE A 97 0.70 -8.43 3.42
CA ILE A 97 1.94 -8.88 2.79
C ILE A 97 1.76 -8.74 1.29
N THR A 98 2.53 -7.85 0.70
CA THR A 98 2.48 -7.55 -0.73
C THR A 98 3.83 -7.76 -1.39
N GLY A 99 3.84 -8.02 -2.69
CA GLY A 99 5.05 -8.11 -3.48
C GLY A 99 5.06 -9.24 -4.50
N ASP A 100 6.25 -9.47 -5.05
CA ASP A 100 6.53 -10.51 -6.03
C ASP A 100 7.18 -11.75 -5.38
N GLY A 101 7.18 -12.87 -6.11
CA GLY A 101 7.82 -14.10 -5.63
C GLY A 101 6.97 -14.91 -4.65
N VAL A 102 6.24 -15.88 -5.21
CA VAL A 102 5.32 -16.74 -4.45
C VAL A 102 6.01 -17.39 -3.24
N GLU A 103 7.25 -17.86 -3.36
CA GLU A 103 7.96 -18.48 -2.25
C GLU A 103 8.16 -17.51 -1.06
N ARG A 104 8.55 -16.27 -1.32
CA ARG A 104 8.77 -15.25 -0.29
C ARG A 104 7.46 -14.81 0.35
N LEU A 105 6.42 -14.57 -0.47
CA LEU A 105 5.08 -14.26 0.01
C LEU A 105 4.57 -15.38 0.93
N THR A 106 4.70 -16.63 0.52
CA THR A 106 4.18 -17.78 1.28
C THR A 106 4.95 -18.03 2.56
N ARG A 107 6.28 -17.90 2.56
CA ARG A 107 7.10 -17.98 3.77
C ARG A 107 6.79 -16.87 4.76
N THR A 108 6.69 -15.64 4.27
CA THR A 108 6.34 -14.47 5.10
C THR A 108 4.95 -14.63 5.70
N ALA A 109 3.97 -15.10 4.92
CA ALA A 109 2.61 -15.34 5.41
C ALA A 109 2.55 -16.46 6.47
N THR A 110 3.36 -17.51 6.32
CA THR A 110 3.46 -18.57 7.34
C THR A 110 3.98 -18.03 8.66
N GLU A 111 5.08 -17.26 8.63
CA GLU A 111 5.65 -16.64 9.83
C GLU A 111 4.66 -15.64 10.48
N ALA A 112 3.89 -14.89 9.68
CA ALA A 112 2.89 -13.97 10.20
C ALA A 112 1.73 -14.71 10.88
N ALA A 113 1.26 -15.82 10.28
CA ALA A 113 0.23 -16.68 10.87
C ALA A 113 0.69 -17.29 12.20
N GLU A 114 1.95 -17.76 12.29
CA GLU A 114 2.55 -18.29 13.51
C GLU A 114 2.65 -17.23 14.63
N ASN A 115 2.78 -15.96 14.27
CA ASN A 115 2.72 -14.84 15.21
C ASN A 115 1.28 -14.41 15.56
N GLY A 116 0.24 -15.09 15.06
CA GLY A 116 -1.17 -14.81 15.33
C GLY A 116 -1.71 -13.56 14.65
N LEU A 117 -1.05 -13.08 13.59
CA LEU A 117 -1.52 -11.95 12.79
C LEU A 117 -2.64 -12.39 11.84
N HIS A 118 -3.63 -11.53 11.63
CA HIS A 118 -4.57 -11.66 10.54
C HIS A 118 -3.88 -11.30 9.22
N LEU A 119 -4.05 -12.11 8.18
CA LEU A 119 -3.32 -11.97 6.94
C LEU A 119 -4.16 -11.28 5.86
N TRP A 120 -3.52 -10.35 5.14
CA TRP A 120 -3.95 -9.90 3.83
C TRP A 120 -2.82 -10.20 2.86
N LEU A 121 -3.09 -11.07 1.89
CA LEU A 121 -2.11 -11.42 0.85
C LEU A 121 -2.43 -10.67 -0.42
N GLU A 122 -1.43 -10.01 -0.97
CA GLU A 122 -1.55 -9.20 -2.17
C GLU A 122 -0.36 -9.47 -3.10
N PRO A 123 -0.50 -10.46 -4.01
CA PRO A 123 0.52 -10.68 -5.04
C PRO A 123 0.58 -9.48 -5.98
N THR A 124 1.76 -8.87 -6.11
CA THR A 124 1.97 -7.69 -6.94
C THR A 124 3.10 -7.94 -7.92
N LEU A 125 2.76 -8.11 -9.19
CA LEU A 125 3.68 -8.08 -10.32
C LEU A 125 3.40 -6.86 -11.18
N GLY A 126 4.47 -6.25 -11.71
CA GLY A 126 4.36 -5.13 -12.62
C GLY A 126 5.23 -5.32 -13.86
N ASP A 127 4.88 -4.65 -14.96
CA ASP A 127 5.67 -4.62 -16.21
C ASP A 127 5.89 -5.99 -16.86
N VAL A 128 5.03 -6.94 -16.59
CA VAL A 128 5.00 -8.27 -17.21
C VAL A 128 3.66 -8.51 -17.92
N PRO A 129 3.55 -9.52 -18.81
CA PRO A 129 2.30 -9.86 -19.46
C PRO A 129 1.15 -10.09 -18.46
N ALA A 130 -0.06 -9.68 -18.85
CA ALA A 130 -1.26 -9.80 -18.01
C ALA A 130 -1.52 -11.24 -17.52
N ASP A 131 -1.21 -12.24 -18.33
CA ASP A 131 -1.42 -13.65 -17.95
C ASP A 131 -0.42 -14.09 -16.89
N ASP A 132 0.83 -13.61 -16.91
CA ASP A 132 1.83 -13.89 -15.86
C ASP A 132 1.38 -13.30 -14.51
N ILE A 133 0.75 -12.11 -14.51
CA ILE A 133 0.16 -11.49 -13.31
C ILE A 133 -0.96 -12.39 -12.75
N LEU A 134 -1.83 -12.90 -13.62
CA LEU A 134 -2.94 -13.76 -13.22
C LEU A 134 -2.47 -15.14 -12.74
N ASP A 135 -1.41 -15.70 -13.33
CA ASP A 135 -0.82 -16.96 -12.88
C ASP A 135 -0.18 -16.82 -11.49
N HIS A 136 0.54 -15.72 -11.26
CA HIS A 136 1.10 -15.38 -9.95
C HIS A 136 -0.01 -15.21 -8.88
N LEU A 137 -1.11 -14.54 -9.23
CA LEU A 137 -2.29 -14.43 -8.40
C LEU A 137 -2.89 -15.82 -8.09
N ALA A 138 -3.06 -16.67 -9.10
CA ALA A 138 -3.63 -18.00 -8.92
C ALA A 138 -2.78 -18.87 -8.00
N GLU A 139 -1.46 -18.81 -8.12
CA GLU A 139 -0.54 -19.59 -7.26
C GLU A 139 -0.58 -19.08 -5.81
N THR A 140 -0.50 -17.79 -5.61
CA THR A 140 -0.63 -17.16 -4.28
C THR A 140 -2.00 -17.43 -3.65
N GLY A 141 -3.08 -17.35 -4.45
CA GLY A 141 -4.43 -17.63 -3.99
C GLY A 141 -4.65 -19.08 -3.55
N ARG A 142 -4.05 -20.06 -4.25
CA ARG A 142 -4.05 -21.46 -3.79
C ARG A 142 -3.36 -21.63 -2.44
N PHE A 143 -2.29 -20.88 -2.20
CA PHE A 143 -1.63 -20.90 -0.89
C PHE A 143 -2.51 -20.26 0.19
N ALA A 144 -3.10 -19.08 -0.11
CA ALA A 144 -4.03 -18.42 0.80
C ALA A 144 -5.19 -19.36 1.21
N GLU A 145 -5.72 -20.14 0.27
CA GLU A 145 -6.76 -21.13 0.54
C GLU A 145 -6.27 -22.26 1.46
N ARG A 146 -5.02 -22.72 1.31
CA ARG A 146 -4.45 -23.74 2.24
C ARG A 146 -4.40 -23.18 3.66
N LEU A 147 -3.91 -21.95 3.85
CA LEU A 147 -3.88 -21.31 5.18
C LEU A 147 -5.29 -21.14 5.75
N ARG A 148 -6.26 -20.70 4.93
CA ARG A 148 -7.66 -20.55 5.37
C ARG A 148 -8.25 -21.86 5.85
N ARG A 149 -8.00 -22.98 5.15
CA ARG A 149 -8.44 -24.32 5.55
C ARG A 149 -7.80 -24.81 6.85
N GLN A 150 -6.62 -24.31 7.19
CA GLN A 150 -5.96 -24.55 8.46
C GLN A 150 -6.46 -23.66 9.60
N GLY A 151 -7.50 -22.84 9.36
CA GLY A 151 -8.10 -21.97 10.36
C GLY A 151 -7.43 -20.58 10.47
N VAL A 152 -6.45 -20.27 9.63
CA VAL A 152 -5.84 -18.93 9.60
C VAL A 152 -6.82 -17.94 8.97
N ARG A 153 -6.95 -16.76 9.59
CA ARG A 153 -7.75 -15.66 9.04
C ARG A 153 -6.99 -14.99 7.90
N VAL A 154 -7.46 -15.18 6.67
CA VAL A 154 -6.81 -14.68 5.46
C VAL A 154 -7.80 -13.92 4.60
N HIS A 155 -7.39 -12.77 4.09
CA HIS A 155 -7.98 -12.04 2.97
C HIS A 155 -7.03 -12.14 1.77
N LEU A 156 -7.58 -12.15 0.57
CA LEU A 156 -6.80 -12.10 -0.68
C LEU A 156 -7.17 -10.83 -1.44
N ASN A 157 -6.21 -9.92 -1.61
CA ASN A 157 -6.28 -8.88 -2.62
C ASN A 157 -5.75 -9.47 -3.93
N VAL A 158 -6.48 -9.27 -5.02
CA VAL A 158 -6.07 -9.79 -6.33
C VAL A 158 -4.89 -9.01 -6.94
N GLY A 159 -4.47 -7.97 -6.27
CA GLY A 159 -3.39 -7.03 -6.59
C GLY A 159 -3.79 -5.63 -6.15
N CYS A 160 -2.99 -4.63 -6.56
CA CYS A 160 -3.27 -3.22 -6.30
C CYS A 160 -2.90 -2.35 -7.50
N GLU A 161 -3.52 -1.17 -7.59
CA GLU A 161 -3.14 -0.07 -8.49
C GLU A 161 -2.81 -0.54 -9.93
N PHE A 162 -3.72 -1.31 -10.53
CA PHE A 162 -3.47 -1.92 -11.85
C PHE A 162 -3.26 -0.90 -12.97
N MET A 163 -3.73 0.34 -12.81
CA MET A 163 -3.40 1.42 -13.73
C MET A 163 -1.90 1.67 -13.82
N LEU A 164 -1.18 1.46 -12.71
CA LEU A 164 0.28 1.64 -12.63
C LEU A 164 1.04 0.39 -13.07
N PHE A 165 0.59 -0.80 -12.66
CA PHE A 165 1.42 -2.00 -12.75
C PHE A 165 1.09 -2.89 -13.94
N VAL A 166 -0.12 -2.83 -14.51
CA VAL A 166 -0.54 -3.72 -15.61
C VAL A 166 -0.32 -3.04 -16.97
N PRO A 167 0.56 -3.60 -17.83
CA PRO A 167 0.76 -3.08 -19.18
C PRO A 167 -0.54 -3.01 -19.98
N GLY A 168 -0.72 -1.92 -20.72
CA GLY A 168 -1.84 -1.75 -21.65
C GLY A 168 -3.12 -1.17 -21.03
N ILE A 169 -3.22 -0.95 -19.70
CA ILE A 169 -4.32 -0.20 -19.09
C ILE A 169 -4.10 1.29 -19.38
N VAL A 170 -3.02 1.86 -18.89
CA VAL A 170 -2.53 3.20 -19.23
C VAL A 170 -1.43 3.09 -20.27
N PRO A 171 -1.26 4.05 -21.21
CA PRO A 171 -0.11 4.08 -22.11
C PRO A 171 1.21 4.09 -21.34
N GLY A 172 2.23 3.37 -21.83
CA GLY A 172 3.57 3.27 -21.23
C GLY A 172 4.03 1.82 -21.10
N ALA A 173 5.30 1.57 -21.45
CA ALA A 173 5.90 0.23 -21.40
C ALA A 173 6.25 -0.17 -19.94
N THR A 174 6.58 0.81 -19.13
CA THR A 174 6.95 0.63 -17.72
C THR A 174 5.97 1.34 -16.78
N ALA A 175 5.93 0.95 -15.50
CA ALA A 175 5.13 1.64 -14.48
C ALA A 175 5.53 3.13 -14.39
N ALA A 176 6.81 3.44 -14.53
CA ALA A 176 7.32 4.80 -14.57
C ALA A 176 6.69 5.65 -15.68
N GLU A 177 6.65 5.12 -16.90
CA GLU A 177 6.04 5.80 -18.04
C GLU A 177 4.53 5.95 -17.88
N ARG A 178 3.86 4.96 -17.28
CA ARG A 178 2.41 5.03 -16.99
C ARG A 178 2.10 6.09 -15.94
N ILE A 179 2.89 6.20 -14.89
CA ILE A 179 2.77 7.27 -13.88
C ILE A 179 2.97 8.64 -14.54
N ASP A 180 4.01 8.80 -15.36
CA ASP A 180 4.28 10.06 -16.07
C ASP A 180 3.11 10.44 -17.00
N ASN A 181 2.53 9.48 -17.72
CA ASN A 181 1.37 9.71 -18.56
C ASN A 181 0.10 10.04 -17.77
N LEU A 182 -0.11 9.43 -16.58
CA LEU A 182 -1.21 9.77 -15.69
C LEU A 182 -1.05 11.21 -15.17
N VAL A 183 0.12 11.58 -14.68
CA VAL A 183 0.42 12.93 -14.17
C VAL A 183 0.25 14.00 -15.25
N LYS A 184 0.66 13.70 -16.49
CA LYS A 184 0.54 14.62 -17.63
C LYS A 184 -0.83 14.62 -18.31
N GLY A 185 -1.74 13.71 -17.94
CA GLY A 185 -3.03 13.56 -18.60
C GLY A 185 -2.93 12.97 -20.01
N ASN A 186 -1.85 12.27 -20.34
CA ASN A 186 -1.59 11.68 -21.65
C ASN A 186 -2.27 10.30 -21.78
N TYR A 187 -3.55 10.21 -21.47
CA TYR A 187 -4.33 8.97 -21.57
C TYR A 187 -5.79 9.29 -21.88
N ASP A 188 -6.54 8.29 -22.34
CA ASP A 188 -7.98 8.36 -22.57
C ASP A 188 -8.70 7.80 -21.34
N PRO A 189 -9.36 8.63 -20.51
CA PRO A 189 -9.99 8.17 -19.26
C PRO A 189 -11.03 7.08 -19.48
N VAL A 190 -11.83 7.16 -20.55
CA VAL A 190 -12.89 6.20 -20.85
C VAL A 190 -12.30 4.84 -21.21
N LYS A 191 -11.31 4.80 -22.10
CA LYS A 191 -10.64 3.56 -22.47
C LYS A 191 -9.86 2.95 -21.29
N THR A 192 -9.22 3.80 -20.50
CA THR A 192 -8.49 3.35 -19.31
C THR A 192 -9.43 2.71 -18.29
N ALA A 193 -10.55 3.35 -17.96
CA ALA A 193 -11.56 2.77 -17.07
C ALA A 193 -12.11 1.43 -17.61
N GLN A 194 -12.40 1.33 -18.92
CA GLN A 194 -12.86 0.07 -19.52
C GLN A 194 -11.83 -1.05 -19.45
N ARG A 195 -10.54 -0.73 -19.67
CA ARG A 195 -9.44 -1.70 -19.57
C ARG A 195 -9.21 -2.15 -18.13
N LEU A 196 -9.23 -1.19 -17.19
CA LEU A 196 -9.13 -1.47 -15.76
C LEU A 196 -10.25 -2.41 -15.31
N ARG A 197 -11.51 -2.07 -15.57
CA ARG A 197 -12.67 -2.92 -15.23
C ARG A 197 -12.56 -4.32 -15.82
N ARG A 198 -12.13 -4.44 -17.08
CA ARG A 198 -11.92 -5.76 -17.71
C ARG A 198 -10.87 -6.58 -16.99
N PHE A 199 -9.74 -5.96 -16.64
CA PHE A 199 -8.65 -6.67 -15.97
C PHE A 199 -9.01 -7.03 -14.52
N THR A 200 -9.59 -6.12 -13.74
CA THR A 200 -10.05 -6.39 -12.37
C THR A 200 -11.09 -7.50 -12.32
N THR A 201 -12.04 -7.55 -13.28
CA THR A 201 -13.01 -8.66 -13.41
C THR A 201 -12.31 -10.00 -13.68
N ARG A 202 -11.32 -10.03 -14.57
CA ARG A 202 -10.52 -11.26 -14.82
C ARG A 202 -9.76 -11.69 -13.57
N ALA A 203 -9.10 -10.75 -12.88
CA ALA A 203 -8.36 -11.02 -11.65
C ALA A 203 -9.29 -11.53 -10.53
N ALA A 204 -10.49 -10.94 -10.38
CA ALA A 204 -11.50 -11.42 -9.45
C ALA A 204 -11.96 -12.86 -9.76
N ALA A 205 -12.19 -13.17 -11.05
CA ALA A 205 -12.57 -14.52 -11.47
C ALA A 205 -11.45 -15.55 -11.17
N VAL A 206 -10.19 -15.21 -11.43
CA VAL A 206 -9.04 -16.05 -11.08
C VAL A 206 -8.95 -16.22 -9.57
N GLY A 207 -9.02 -15.14 -8.79
CA GLY A 207 -9.00 -15.21 -7.32
C GLY A 207 -10.12 -16.13 -6.78
N ARG A 208 -11.35 -15.97 -7.27
CA ARG A 208 -12.50 -16.82 -6.88
C ARG A 208 -12.33 -18.29 -7.27
N SER A 209 -11.64 -18.57 -8.36
CA SER A 209 -11.41 -19.96 -8.78
C SER A 209 -10.55 -20.75 -7.80
N VAL A 210 -9.65 -20.07 -7.07
CA VAL A 210 -8.63 -20.68 -6.19
C VAL A 210 -8.80 -20.39 -4.71
N PHE A 211 -9.57 -19.35 -4.33
CA PHE A 211 -9.73 -18.91 -2.94
C PHE A 211 -11.21 -18.73 -2.57
N ARG A 212 -11.61 -19.20 -1.38
CA ARG A 212 -13.00 -19.17 -0.87
C ARG A 212 -13.22 -18.19 0.29
N GLY A 213 -12.18 -17.49 0.71
CA GLY A 213 -12.27 -16.43 1.71
C GLY A 213 -12.61 -15.06 1.10
N PRO A 214 -12.56 -13.99 1.91
CA PRO A 214 -12.82 -12.64 1.45
C PRO A 214 -11.81 -12.19 0.38
N LEU A 215 -12.34 -11.70 -0.74
CA LEU A 215 -11.59 -11.26 -1.91
C LEU A 215 -11.78 -9.76 -2.14
N SER A 216 -10.69 -9.07 -2.45
CA SER A 216 -10.69 -7.64 -2.73
C SER A 216 -9.60 -7.24 -3.72
N TYR A 217 -9.47 -5.93 -3.94
CA TYR A 217 -8.49 -5.27 -4.79
C TYR A 217 -8.06 -3.95 -4.13
N GLY A 218 -6.74 -3.68 -4.02
CA GLY A 218 -6.23 -2.41 -3.51
C GLY A 218 -6.28 -1.33 -4.60
N ALA A 219 -7.30 -0.49 -4.58
CA ALA A 219 -7.48 0.53 -5.60
C ALA A 219 -6.81 1.85 -5.20
N ALA A 220 -6.13 2.51 -6.14
CA ALA A 220 -5.82 3.93 -6.01
C ALA A 220 -7.13 4.75 -5.95
N GLN A 221 -7.07 5.96 -5.37
CA GLN A 221 -8.25 6.79 -5.14
C GLN A 221 -8.99 7.21 -6.42
N ASP A 222 -8.30 7.23 -7.55
CA ASP A 222 -8.82 7.63 -8.87
C ASP A 222 -9.16 6.44 -9.79
N GLU A 223 -9.04 5.20 -9.32
CA GLU A 223 -9.40 4.02 -10.08
C GLU A 223 -10.91 3.74 -10.04
N ASP A 224 -11.52 3.64 -11.24
CA ASP A 224 -12.94 3.28 -11.40
C ASP A 224 -13.11 1.75 -11.41
N VAL A 225 -13.39 1.19 -10.23
CA VAL A 225 -13.48 -0.26 -9.99
C VAL A 225 -14.94 -0.70 -9.89
N ASP A 226 -15.25 -1.83 -10.54
CA ASP A 226 -16.49 -2.55 -10.31
C ASP A 226 -16.40 -3.34 -9.00
N TRP A 227 -16.92 -2.76 -7.92
CA TRP A 227 -16.88 -3.38 -6.60
C TRP A 227 -17.85 -4.55 -6.44
N ASP A 228 -18.76 -4.79 -7.37
CA ASP A 228 -19.73 -5.89 -7.26
C ASP A 228 -19.06 -7.25 -7.33
N VAL A 229 -17.91 -7.36 -7.99
CA VAL A 229 -17.13 -8.60 -8.11
C VAL A 229 -16.29 -8.93 -6.87
N PHE A 230 -16.18 -8.02 -5.90
CA PHE A 230 -15.41 -8.15 -4.66
C PHE A 230 -16.28 -8.20 -3.41
N ASP A 231 -15.73 -8.67 -2.28
CA ASP A 231 -16.45 -8.72 -0.99
C ASP A 231 -16.28 -7.43 -0.20
N LEU A 232 -15.21 -6.69 -0.43
CA LEU A 232 -14.86 -5.45 0.25
C LEU A 232 -14.49 -4.37 -0.77
N VAL A 233 -14.69 -3.12 -0.38
CA VAL A 233 -14.07 -1.96 -1.02
C VAL A 233 -12.75 -1.71 -0.32
N CYS A 234 -11.62 -1.76 -1.05
CA CYS A 234 -10.30 -1.51 -0.49
C CYS A 234 -9.61 -0.38 -1.24
N ILE A 235 -9.17 0.64 -0.51
CA ILE A 235 -8.58 1.86 -1.06
C ILE A 235 -7.18 2.05 -0.51
N ASP A 236 -6.22 2.30 -1.39
CA ASP A 236 -4.89 2.80 -1.07
C ASP A 236 -4.99 4.33 -0.98
N TYR A 237 -5.07 4.83 0.26
CA TYR A 237 -5.53 6.19 0.57
C TYR A 237 -4.38 7.10 1.02
N TYR A 238 -4.11 8.12 0.22
CA TYR A 238 -3.07 9.12 0.51
C TYR A 238 -3.61 10.56 0.49
N GLY A 239 -4.91 10.73 0.77
CA GLY A 239 -5.56 12.04 0.81
C GLY A 239 -4.94 12.97 1.85
N TRP A 240 -4.95 14.26 1.56
CA TRP A 240 -4.59 15.30 2.51
C TRP A 240 -5.66 16.39 2.55
N TYR A 241 -6.10 16.72 3.74
CA TYR A 241 -7.05 17.78 4.02
C TYR A 241 -6.59 18.58 5.23
N PRO A 242 -6.94 19.89 5.31
CA PRO A 242 -6.62 20.70 6.49
C PRO A 242 -7.27 20.22 7.78
N ASP A 243 -8.39 19.49 7.66
CA ASP A 243 -9.14 18.94 8.79
C ASP A 243 -9.74 17.56 8.45
N GLY A 244 -10.18 16.84 9.48
CA GLY A 244 -10.74 15.50 9.34
C GLY A 244 -12.02 15.42 8.49
N SER A 245 -12.77 16.52 8.34
CA SER A 245 -14.04 16.50 7.60
C SER A 245 -13.84 16.26 6.10
N GLY A 246 -12.70 16.69 5.55
CA GLY A 246 -12.34 16.43 4.17
C GLY A 246 -12.15 14.96 3.90
N HIS A 247 -11.40 14.26 4.77
CA HIS A 247 -11.22 12.82 4.69
C HIS A 247 -12.57 12.07 4.79
N VAL A 248 -13.41 12.46 5.74
CA VAL A 248 -14.74 11.86 5.92
C VAL A 248 -15.60 12.00 4.65
N ARG A 249 -15.65 13.21 4.06
CA ARG A 249 -16.42 13.43 2.82
C ARG A 249 -15.95 12.56 1.68
N GLU A 250 -14.66 12.47 1.48
CA GLU A 250 -14.09 11.62 0.42
C GLU A 250 -14.39 10.14 0.65
N LEU A 251 -14.08 9.64 1.85
CA LEU A 251 -14.25 8.22 2.17
C LEU A 251 -15.71 7.78 2.19
N HIS A 252 -16.66 8.67 2.50
CA HIS A 252 -18.09 8.38 2.36
C HIS A 252 -18.50 8.06 0.92
N THR A 253 -17.78 8.56 -0.09
CA THR A 253 -18.09 8.23 -1.49
C THR A 253 -17.97 6.74 -1.79
N TYR A 254 -17.07 6.04 -1.09
CA TYR A 254 -16.87 4.60 -1.23
C TYR A 254 -17.89 3.76 -0.45
N GLN A 255 -18.48 4.29 0.62
CA GLN A 255 -19.50 3.59 1.40
C GLN A 255 -20.82 3.38 0.63
N ARG A 256 -21.08 4.15 -0.44
CA ARG A 256 -22.23 3.96 -1.33
C ARG A 256 -22.34 2.56 -1.95
N HIS A 257 -21.22 1.82 -2.02
CA HIS A 257 -21.21 0.46 -2.55
C HIS A 257 -21.81 -0.58 -1.59
N GLY A 258 -22.19 -0.20 -0.35
CA GLY A 258 -22.84 -1.06 0.62
C GLY A 258 -22.01 -2.24 1.12
N LYS A 259 -20.69 -2.19 0.89
CA LYS A 259 -19.72 -3.20 1.32
C LYS A 259 -18.82 -2.67 2.43
N PRO A 260 -18.19 -3.56 3.23
CA PRO A 260 -17.21 -3.11 4.21
C PRO A 260 -16.07 -2.34 3.52
N LEU A 261 -15.74 -1.15 4.04
CA LEU A 261 -14.65 -0.32 3.53
C LEU A 261 -13.38 -0.55 4.34
N ALA A 262 -12.29 -0.87 3.65
CA ALA A 262 -10.94 -1.01 4.21
C ALA A 262 -10.00 -0.01 3.56
N ILE A 263 -9.14 0.60 4.35
CA ILE A 263 -7.99 1.36 3.87
C ILE A 263 -6.79 0.43 3.91
N THR A 264 -6.41 -0.06 2.74
CA THR A 264 -5.34 -1.06 2.57
C THR A 264 -3.95 -0.45 2.53
N GLU A 265 -3.87 0.86 2.34
CA GLU A 265 -2.66 1.66 2.53
C GLU A 265 -3.04 3.07 2.97
N PHE A 266 -2.33 3.61 3.95
CA PHE A 266 -2.28 5.03 4.24
C PHE A 266 -0.91 5.38 4.84
N GLY A 267 -0.36 6.53 4.46
CA GLY A 267 0.97 6.89 4.92
C GLY A 267 1.46 8.23 4.38
N SER A 268 2.61 8.64 4.85
CA SER A 268 3.32 9.82 4.38
C SER A 268 4.82 9.62 4.45
N CYS A 269 5.57 10.33 3.63
CA CYS A 269 7.02 10.39 3.70
C CYS A 269 7.51 11.24 4.88
N THR A 270 8.82 11.17 5.16
CA THR A 270 9.44 11.66 6.40
C THR A 270 10.06 13.06 6.22
N PHE A 271 9.30 14.04 5.68
CA PHE A 271 9.73 15.43 5.56
C PHE A 271 8.56 16.42 5.72
N LYS A 272 8.88 17.67 6.05
CA LYS A 272 7.88 18.74 6.20
C LYS A 272 7.11 18.96 4.90
N GLY A 273 5.79 18.88 4.95
CA GLY A 273 4.91 19.06 3.80
C GLY A 273 4.64 17.80 2.97
N ALA A 274 5.27 16.67 3.29
CA ALA A 274 5.06 15.40 2.60
C ALA A 274 3.58 14.99 2.46
N PRO A 275 2.70 15.15 3.49
CA PRO A 275 1.29 14.78 3.36
C PRO A 275 0.56 15.45 2.19
N ARG A 276 0.94 16.68 1.84
CA ARG A 276 0.33 17.44 0.73
C ARG A 276 0.62 16.86 -0.65
N LEU A 277 1.68 16.05 -0.76
CA LEU A 277 2.08 15.39 -2.01
C LEU A 277 1.41 14.01 -2.15
N GLY A 278 0.71 13.54 -1.13
CA GLY A 278 -0.05 12.30 -1.14
C GLY A 278 0.79 11.09 -1.53
N GLY A 279 0.27 10.25 -2.42
CA GLY A 279 0.94 9.06 -2.94
C GLY A 279 2.21 9.36 -3.77
N MET A 280 2.44 10.62 -4.15
CA MET A 280 3.65 11.04 -4.92
C MET A 280 4.76 11.64 -4.04
N ALA A 281 4.63 11.60 -2.71
CA ALA A 281 5.64 12.18 -1.82
C ALA A 281 7.03 11.52 -1.92
N TRP A 282 7.13 10.31 -2.45
CA TRP A 282 8.39 9.62 -2.73
C TRP A 282 9.18 10.22 -3.91
N ASP A 283 8.54 10.97 -4.83
CA ASP A 283 9.20 11.59 -6.00
C ASP A 283 9.97 12.86 -5.62
N VAL A 284 10.82 12.74 -4.64
CA VAL A 284 11.72 13.81 -4.15
C VAL A 284 13.20 13.40 -4.19
N VAL A 285 13.51 12.30 -4.90
CA VAL A 285 14.87 11.80 -5.08
C VAL A 285 15.29 11.92 -6.54
N ASP A 286 16.47 12.51 -6.76
CA ASP A 286 17.12 12.50 -8.07
C ASP A 286 17.97 11.22 -8.20
N TYR A 287 17.44 10.24 -8.94
CA TYR A 287 18.11 8.97 -9.24
C TYR A 287 19.10 9.05 -10.42
N ALA A 288 19.18 10.19 -11.12
CA ALA A 288 20.19 10.41 -12.15
C ALA A 288 21.57 10.71 -11.56
N THR A 289 21.63 11.10 -10.29
CA THR A 289 22.89 11.29 -9.57
C THR A 289 23.43 9.97 -9.01
N THR A 290 24.75 9.87 -8.85
CA THR A 290 25.42 8.73 -8.22
C THR A 290 26.30 9.21 -7.07
N PRO A 291 25.98 8.92 -5.80
CA PRO A 291 24.74 8.24 -5.34
C PRO A 291 23.47 9.08 -5.57
N PRO A 292 22.27 8.45 -5.54
CA PRO A 292 21.01 9.17 -5.61
C PRO A 292 20.87 10.21 -4.50
N GLN A 293 20.25 11.35 -4.81
CA GLN A 293 20.18 12.50 -3.89
C GLN A 293 18.73 12.99 -3.70
N VAL A 294 18.38 13.30 -2.47
CA VAL A 294 17.13 14.00 -2.14
C VAL A 294 17.19 15.42 -2.70
N LYS A 295 16.12 15.89 -3.34
CA LYS A 295 15.98 17.25 -3.87
C LYS A 295 16.24 18.29 -2.77
N LYS A 296 16.93 19.38 -3.13
CA LYS A 296 17.29 20.46 -2.18
C LYS A 296 16.05 21.15 -1.61
N GLY A 297 16.19 21.72 -0.40
CA GLY A 297 15.15 22.53 0.24
C GLY A 297 14.14 21.74 1.08
N LEU A 298 14.19 20.40 1.06
CA LEU A 298 13.36 19.58 1.96
C LEU A 298 13.97 19.54 3.36
N VAL A 299 13.12 19.38 4.37
CA VAL A 299 13.54 19.28 5.77
C VAL A 299 12.96 17.99 6.34
N ARG A 300 13.84 17.07 6.80
CA ARG A 300 13.42 15.83 7.46
C ARG A 300 12.52 16.14 8.65
N SER A 301 11.44 15.37 8.79
CA SER A 301 10.51 15.51 9.90
C SER A 301 9.74 14.19 10.16
N GLU A 302 10.21 13.40 11.11
CA GLU A 302 9.49 12.22 11.59
C GLU A 302 8.17 12.62 12.25
N HIS A 303 8.15 13.77 12.92
CA HIS A 303 6.94 14.34 13.51
C HIS A 303 5.82 14.59 12.48
N THR A 304 6.16 15.11 11.29
CA THR A 304 5.16 15.33 10.22
C THR A 304 4.53 14.01 9.78
N GLN A 305 5.31 12.95 9.65
CA GLN A 305 4.83 11.61 9.32
C GLN A 305 3.93 11.05 10.43
N ALA A 306 4.38 11.14 11.69
CA ALA A 306 3.67 10.65 12.85
C ALA A 306 2.31 11.35 13.03
N ALA A 307 2.29 12.69 12.92
CA ALA A 307 1.07 13.48 13.02
C ALA A 307 0.05 13.08 11.94
N TYR A 308 0.47 13.01 10.67
CA TYR A 308 -0.42 12.59 9.58
C TYR A 308 -1.03 11.20 9.83
N LEU A 309 -0.21 10.22 10.21
CA LEU A 309 -0.67 8.86 10.43
C LEU A 309 -1.69 8.79 11.58
N THR A 310 -1.45 9.51 12.68
CA THR A 310 -2.37 9.52 13.83
C THR A 310 -3.66 10.27 13.55
N ASP A 311 -3.60 11.38 12.81
CA ASP A 311 -4.77 12.18 12.44
C ASP A 311 -5.68 11.39 11.49
N VAL A 312 -5.10 10.79 10.43
CA VAL A 312 -5.86 9.95 9.49
C VAL A 312 -6.43 8.72 10.21
N LEU A 313 -5.63 8.01 11.01
CA LEU A 313 -6.15 6.88 11.78
C LEU A 313 -7.32 7.27 12.68
N GLY A 314 -7.27 8.43 13.34
CA GLY A 314 -8.37 8.95 14.16
C GLY A 314 -9.65 9.15 13.36
N VAL A 315 -9.54 9.64 12.12
CA VAL A 315 -10.69 9.74 11.20
C VAL A 315 -11.22 8.36 10.83
N LEU A 316 -10.35 7.43 10.41
CA LEU A 316 -10.75 6.08 10.02
C LEU A 316 -11.45 5.33 11.17
N GLU A 317 -10.98 5.53 12.40
CA GLU A 317 -11.61 4.98 13.60
C GLU A 317 -13.00 5.56 13.84
N SER A 318 -13.18 6.88 13.67
CA SER A 318 -14.48 7.55 13.82
C SER A 318 -15.52 7.05 12.81
N MET A 319 -15.07 6.59 11.64
CA MET A 319 -15.93 6.04 10.59
C MET A 319 -16.22 4.53 10.74
N ASN A 320 -15.66 3.86 11.73
CA ASN A 320 -15.84 2.42 11.98
C ASN A 320 -15.49 1.54 10.78
N LEU A 321 -14.37 1.80 10.15
CA LEU A 321 -13.97 1.08 8.95
C LEU A 321 -13.58 -0.38 9.24
N TYR A 322 -13.61 -1.21 8.20
CA TYR A 322 -13.29 -2.63 8.30
C TYR A 322 -11.82 -2.88 8.62
N ALA A 323 -10.91 -2.16 7.95
CA ALA A 323 -9.47 -2.25 8.20
C ALA A 323 -8.78 -0.92 7.93
N ALA A 324 -7.62 -0.70 8.58
CA ALA A 324 -6.68 0.37 8.28
C ALA A 324 -5.25 -0.15 8.41
N MET A 325 -4.45 -0.01 7.34
CA MET A 325 -3.10 -0.52 7.24
C MET A 325 -2.12 0.60 6.89
N ALA A 326 -1.21 0.90 7.81
CA ALA A 326 -0.17 1.90 7.56
C ALA A 326 0.80 1.38 6.48
N TYR A 327 1.10 2.20 5.51
CA TYR A 327 2.09 1.92 4.48
C TYR A 327 3.38 2.66 4.82
N THR A 328 4.46 1.98 5.07
CA THR A 328 4.77 0.56 5.12
C THR A 328 5.66 0.29 6.33
N PHE A 329 5.88 -0.95 6.75
CA PHE A 329 6.75 -1.22 7.90
C PHE A 329 8.21 -0.83 7.62
N LEU A 330 8.76 -1.29 6.49
CA LEU A 330 10.18 -1.22 6.18
C LEU A 330 10.45 -0.94 4.70
N THR A 331 11.46 -0.14 4.39
CA THR A 331 11.94 0.12 3.03
C THR A 331 13.47 -0.03 2.97
N PRO A 332 14.01 -1.25 2.74
CA PRO A 332 15.43 -1.55 2.91
C PRO A 332 16.38 -0.79 1.98
N ASP A 333 15.91 -0.38 0.82
CA ASP A 333 16.66 0.34 -0.21
C ASP A 333 16.57 1.87 -0.09
N ALA A 334 15.87 2.39 0.96
CA ALA A 334 15.83 3.79 1.33
C ALA A 334 16.53 4.05 2.68
N PRO A 335 17.85 3.88 2.77
CA PRO A 335 18.56 4.01 4.04
C PRO A 335 18.57 5.45 4.55
N HIS A 336 18.49 5.57 5.87
CA HIS A 336 18.70 6.84 6.56
C HIS A 336 20.18 7.23 6.58
N ARG A 337 20.43 8.50 6.37
CA ARG A 337 21.76 9.13 6.43
C ARG A 337 21.68 10.44 7.20
N ARG A 338 22.77 10.79 7.91
CA ARG A 338 22.88 12.11 8.58
C ARG A 338 22.97 13.24 7.56
N GLU A 339 23.63 12.99 6.41
CA GLU A 339 23.69 13.94 5.31
C GLU A 339 22.34 13.98 4.59
N GLN A 340 21.64 15.07 4.76
CA GLN A 340 20.26 15.23 4.29
C GLN A 340 20.06 14.90 2.80
N GLN A 341 20.98 15.29 1.94
CA GLN A 341 20.88 15.00 0.50
C GLN A 341 21.04 13.50 0.18
N LEU A 342 21.64 12.73 1.07
CA LEU A 342 21.83 11.29 0.93
C LEU A 342 20.83 10.47 1.76
N ASP A 343 19.92 11.13 2.47
CA ASP A 343 18.93 10.52 3.36
C ASP A 343 17.70 10.08 2.57
N LEU A 344 17.80 8.95 1.88
CA LEU A 344 16.71 8.41 1.07
C LEU A 344 15.48 8.02 1.91
N ASP A 345 15.65 7.84 3.24
CA ASP A 345 14.52 7.60 4.13
C ASP A 345 13.53 8.78 4.17
N MET A 346 13.96 9.99 3.81
CA MET A 346 13.03 11.11 3.66
C MET A 346 11.94 10.85 2.61
N ALA A 347 12.23 10.08 1.56
CA ALA A 347 11.30 9.67 0.52
C ALA A 347 10.60 8.33 0.82
N SER A 348 10.73 7.83 2.05
CA SER A 348 10.16 6.55 2.48
C SER A 348 8.92 6.78 3.34
N TYR A 349 7.89 5.96 3.11
CA TYR A 349 6.68 5.86 3.94
C TYR A 349 6.87 4.93 5.14
N SER A 350 8.02 4.27 5.29
CA SER A 350 8.25 3.26 6.31
C SER A 350 8.15 3.83 7.74
N LEU A 351 7.67 2.99 8.66
CA LEU A 351 7.57 3.31 10.09
C LEU A 351 8.93 3.20 10.80
N VAL A 352 9.86 2.48 10.19
CA VAL A 352 11.23 2.32 10.70
C VAL A 352 12.24 2.83 9.69
N LYS A 353 13.38 3.34 10.15
CA LYS A 353 14.48 3.80 9.29
C LYS A 353 15.58 2.76 9.23
N VAL A 354 16.09 2.49 8.05
CA VAL A 354 17.19 1.55 7.81
C VAL A 354 18.53 2.25 8.02
N ILE A 355 19.35 1.68 8.89
CA ILE A 355 20.71 2.15 9.18
C ILE A 355 21.70 1.14 8.63
N ARG A 356 22.54 1.54 7.70
CA ARG A 356 23.64 0.72 7.18
C ARG A 356 24.90 0.86 8.01
N ASP A 357 25.57 -0.25 8.34
CA ASP A 357 26.83 -0.25 9.10
C ASP A 357 27.94 0.51 8.35
N ARG A 358 27.96 0.33 7.03
CA ARG A 358 28.83 1.08 6.10
C ARG A 358 27.96 1.89 5.14
N PRO A 359 27.69 3.16 5.46
CA PRO A 359 26.67 3.96 4.77
C PRO A 359 26.83 4.05 3.24
N ALA A 360 28.06 4.07 2.72
CA ALA A 360 28.33 4.18 1.28
C ALA A 360 28.28 2.83 0.52
N ASP A 361 28.25 1.70 1.24
CA ASP A 361 28.24 0.36 0.65
C ASP A 361 26.79 -0.14 0.49
N PRO A 362 26.29 -0.33 -0.74
CA PRO A 362 24.94 -0.85 -0.95
C PRO A 362 24.75 -2.29 -0.44
N ASN A 363 25.83 -3.04 -0.26
CA ASN A 363 25.81 -4.41 0.27
C ASN A 363 26.14 -4.49 1.76
N SER A 364 26.19 -3.34 2.46
CA SER A 364 26.44 -3.33 3.90
C SER A 364 25.35 -4.09 4.66
N PRO A 365 25.70 -4.83 5.72
CA PRO A 365 24.73 -5.17 6.74
C PRO A 365 24.02 -3.93 7.25
N TRP A 366 22.78 -4.13 7.71
CA TRP A 366 21.96 -3.07 8.22
C TRP A 366 21.01 -3.60 9.31
N HIS A 367 20.55 -2.67 10.12
CA HIS A 367 19.45 -2.84 11.07
C HIS A 367 18.45 -1.71 10.87
N TRP A 368 17.30 -1.79 11.53
CA TRP A 368 16.37 -0.66 11.55
C TRP A 368 16.19 -0.11 12.95
N GLU A 369 15.80 1.16 13.00
CA GLU A 369 15.40 1.86 14.22
C GLU A 369 13.97 2.41 14.04
N PRO A 370 13.13 2.43 15.10
CA PRO A 370 11.80 3.00 15.01
C PRO A 370 11.87 4.52 14.76
N LYS A 371 10.92 5.02 13.96
CA LYS A 371 10.64 6.46 13.84
C LYS A 371 9.58 6.88 14.85
N GLU A 372 9.35 8.21 14.99
CA GLU A 372 8.24 8.74 15.80
C GLU A 372 6.88 8.15 15.38
N SER A 373 6.69 7.90 14.09
CA SER A 373 5.48 7.28 13.54
C SER A 373 5.22 5.86 14.05
N PHE A 374 6.28 5.06 14.25
CA PHE A 374 6.16 3.74 14.85
C PHE A 374 5.61 3.83 16.28
N ALA A 375 6.22 4.67 17.12
CA ALA A 375 5.79 4.86 18.51
C ALA A 375 4.35 5.40 18.57
N ALA A 376 4.02 6.40 17.75
CA ALA A 376 2.68 7.00 17.72
C ALA A 376 1.58 5.99 17.33
N LEU A 377 1.83 5.14 16.33
CA LEU A 377 0.90 4.08 15.95
C LEU A 377 0.84 2.96 16.99
N ALA A 378 1.97 2.57 17.59
CA ALA A 378 2.00 1.58 18.66
C ALA A 378 1.12 2.02 19.85
N ASP A 379 1.23 3.27 20.27
CA ASP A 379 0.38 3.86 21.30
C ASP A 379 -1.10 3.85 20.90
N ALA A 380 -1.42 4.19 19.64
CA ALA A 380 -2.79 4.19 19.15
C ALA A 380 -3.39 2.77 19.11
N TYR A 381 -2.63 1.78 18.66
CA TYR A 381 -3.09 0.39 18.56
C TYR A 381 -3.23 -0.26 19.95
N ALA A 382 -2.30 0.03 20.89
CA ALA A 382 -2.32 -0.50 22.26
C ALA A 382 -3.50 0.03 23.10
N ARG A 383 -3.91 1.30 22.93
CA ARG A 383 -5.02 1.89 23.69
C ARG A 383 -6.31 1.08 23.59
N ARG A 384 -6.62 0.54 22.43
CA ARG A 384 -7.86 -0.22 22.23
C ARG A 384 -7.78 -1.67 22.71
N GLN A 385 -6.59 -2.26 22.82
CA GLN A 385 -6.46 -3.59 23.42
C GLN A 385 -6.82 -3.56 24.93
N ARG A 386 -6.74 -2.39 25.58
CA ARG A 386 -7.06 -2.19 27.01
C ARG A 386 -8.54 -1.85 27.27
N HIS A 387 -9.32 -1.52 26.25
CA HIS A 387 -10.75 -1.19 26.34
C HIS A 387 -11.53 -1.99 25.25
N PRO A 388 -11.65 -3.33 25.44
CA PRO A 388 -12.31 -4.21 24.45
C PRO A 388 -13.82 -3.99 24.37
#